data_eaa5d11e3e0b731893e315fd7a222618
#
_entry.id   eaa5d11e3e0b731893e315fd7a222618
#
_cell.length_a   1.000
_cell.length_b   1.000
_cell.length_c   1.000
_cell.angle_alpha   90.00
_cell.angle_beta   90.00
_cell.angle_gamma   90.00
#
_symmetry.space_group_name_H-M   'P 1'
#
loop_
_entity.id
_entity.type
_entity.pdbx_description
1 polymer ?
#
loop_
_entity_poly.entity_id
_entity_poly.type
_entity_poly.pdbx_seq_one_letter_code
_entity_poly.pdbx_strand_id
1 'polypeptide(L)'
;MRQLIEAIRTRDFSLQYSLDHLRGEDRNLAEQINEVVNEFRETTLLQEAKYQYFGTMLDTINAFLIVADEQGKVHWMNRAAVDGLCGFSIHHLHDLQVLDEMLPEMMMQLKPGLQKLVQLETKTSEGAAGKKALDAGNQNAGKADFVLSVVNFFNKGFAYRLYTLQNVQPVIQKNETDAQQQLVRVLTHEIMNSLTPIISLADTLCEGVEQDTLDHDDLLMALQAINRRSNGLLQFVENYRKLQRISKPQFENVRMGDLVADLQHLYPDSIFHYEIENEDQRLLMDRSQIEQVLINLLKNAQEAVEIRMKDEAEGLSEEAASAQNQIPYVRLTTHLSSNKRDFIISITDNGKGILPEVMERIFVPFFTTKTSGSGIGLSICKQIVTLHGGTITASSKPGDKTTFSVVLPV
;
A
#
# COMPACT_ATOMS: atom_id res chain seq x y z
N MET A 1 -14.37 58.65 -28.62
CA MET A 1 -13.54 58.71 -27.43
C MET A 1 -14.31 58.41 -26.12
N ARG A 2 -15.36 59.18 -25.75
CA ARG A 2 -16.13 58.96 -24.50
C ARG A 2 -16.76 57.58 -24.41
N GLN A 3 -17.38 57.07 -25.48
CA GLN A 3 -17.98 55.74 -25.55
C GLN A 3 -16.96 54.60 -25.47
N LEU A 4 -15.75 54.79 -26.04
CA LEU A 4 -14.66 53.81 -25.91
C LEU A 4 -14.17 53.70 -24.46
N ILE A 5 -14.00 54.81 -23.77
CA ILE A 5 -13.62 54.87 -22.34
C ILE A 5 -14.69 54.15 -21.49
N GLU A 6 -15.97 54.37 -21.84
CA GLU A 6 -17.09 53.73 -21.13
C GLU A 6 -17.16 52.25 -21.40
N ALA A 7 -16.94 51.76 -22.65
CA ALA A 7 -16.85 50.39 -23.04
C ALA A 7 -15.70 49.66 -22.27
N ILE A 8 -14.53 50.27 -22.18
CA ILE A 8 -13.39 49.73 -21.40
C ILE A 8 -13.74 49.69 -19.91
N ARG A 9 -14.39 50.73 -19.36
CA ARG A 9 -14.78 50.76 -17.94
C ARG A 9 -15.84 49.76 -17.57
N THR A 10 -16.82 49.52 -18.45
CA THR A 10 -17.91 48.56 -18.26
C THR A 10 -17.57 47.14 -18.75
N ARG A 11 -16.42 46.97 -19.40
CA ARG A 11 -16.00 45.73 -20.09
C ARG A 11 -17.01 45.28 -21.14
N ASP A 12 -17.73 46.19 -21.73
CA ASP A 12 -18.66 45.95 -22.83
C ASP A 12 -17.99 46.26 -24.17
N PHE A 13 -17.42 45.24 -24.78
CA PHE A 13 -16.74 45.31 -26.07
C PHE A 13 -17.67 44.96 -27.25
N SER A 14 -18.99 45.19 -27.11
CA SER A 14 -19.96 45.04 -28.19
C SER A 14 -19.94 46.23 -29.16
N LEU A 15 -19.26 47.31 -28.80
CA LEU A 15 -19.17 48.51 -29.58
C LEU A 15 -18.40 48.29 -30.88
N GLN A 16 -19.03 48.60 -32.03
CA GLN A 16 -18.36 48.70 -33.32
C GLN A 16 -18.71 50.00 -33.98
N TYR A 17 -17.70 50.73 -34.49
CA TYR A 17 -17.93 51.91 -35.26
C TYR A 17 -18.19 51.54 -36.72
N SER A 18 -19.34 52.01 -37.27
CA SER A 18 -19.63 51.86 -38.71
C SER A 18 -18.71 52.72 -39.54
N LEU A 19 -18.12 52.17 -40.57
CA LEU A 19 -17.17 52.83 -41.46
C LEU A 19 -17.84 53.49 -42.68
N ASP A 20 -19.18 53.30 -42.85
CA ASP A 20 -19.88 53.59 -44.09
C ASP A 20 -19.96 55.07 -44.43
N HIS A 21 -19.92 55.97 -43.45
CA HIS A 21 -20.06 57.42 -43.63
C HIS A 21 -18.81 58.22 -43.28
N LEU A 22 -17.71 57.56 -42.88
CA LEU A 22 -16.46 58.20 -42.47
C LEU A 22 -15.47 58.28 -43.65
N ARG A 23 -14.74 59.39 -43.76
CA ARG A 23 -13.71 59.59 -44.80
C ARG A 23 -12.41 60.12 -44.18
N GLY A 24 -11.27 59.82 -44.83
CA GLY A 24 -9.96 60.35 -44.44
C GLY A 24 -9.51 59.91 -43.04
N GLU A 25 -9.05 60.84 -42.23
CA GLU A 25 -8.50 60.59 -40.89
C GLU A 25 -9.53 59.99 -39.93
N ASP A 26 -10.81 60.37 -40.01
CA ASP A 26 -11.87 59.85 -39.16
C ASP A 26 -12.14 58.34 -39.41
N ARG A 27 -12.03 57.92 -40.66
CA ARG A 27 -12.15 56.48 -41.02
C ARG A 27 -10.99 55.68 -40.47
N ASN A 28 -9.75 56.18 -40.63
CA ASN A 28 -8.56 55.54 -40.12
C ASN A 28 -8.62 55.40 -38.58
N LEU A 29 -9.06 56.41 -37.86
CA LEU A 29 -9.26 56.41 -36.43
C LEU A 29 -10.32 55.38 -36.02
N ALA A 30 -11.44 55.29 -36.72
CA ALA A 30 -12.50 54.32 -36.44
C ALA A 30 -12.03 52.86 -36.69
N GLU A 31 -11.24 52.62 -37.75
CA GLU A 31 -10.60 51.34 -38.03
C GLU A 31 -9.65 50.90 -36.90
N GLN A 32 -8.78 51.79 -36.45
CA GLN A 32 -7.87 51.54 -35.32
C GLN A 32 -8.62 51.24 -34.00
N ILE A 33 -9.70 51.99 -33.73
CA ILE A 33 -10.53 51.74 -32.55
C ILE A 33 -11.19 50.37 -32.63
N ASN A 34 -11.74 49.99 -33.79
CA ASN A 34 -12.36 48.69 -33.98
C ASN A 34 -11.33 47.54 -33.83
N GLU A 35 -10.11 47.74 -34.31
CA GLU A 35 -9.01 46.77 -34.14
C GLU A 35 -8.68 46.55 -32.66
N VAL A 36 -8.49 47.64 -31.88
CA VAL A 36 -8.22 47.56 -30.44
C VAL A 36 -9.38 46.92 -29.68
N VAL A 37 -10.64 47.26 -30.00
CA VAL A 37 -11.82 46.64 -29.37
C VAL A 37 -11.90 45.16 -29.67
N ASN A 38 -11.58 44.72 -30.89
CA ASN A 38 -11.56 43.31 -31.27
C ASN A 38 -10.44 42.54 -30.53
N GLU A 39 -9.24 43.12 -30.43
CA GLU A 39 -8.13 42.55 -29.67
C GLU A 39 -8.48 42.34 -28.18
N PHE A 40 -9.10 43.36 -27.55
CA PHE A 40 -9.59 43.22 -26.18
C PHE A 40 -10.69 42.16 -26.06
N ARG A 41 -11.60 42.09 -27.02
CA ARG A 41 -12.66 41.05 -27.03
C ARG A 41 -12.05 39.63 -27.12
N GLU A 42 -11.13 39.40 -28.06
CA GLU A 42 -10.44 38.12 -28.22
C GLU A 42 -9.67 37.74 -26.97
N THR A 43 -8.95 38.68 -26.38
CA THR A 43 -8.20 38.44 -25.14
C THR A 43 -9.13 38.09 -23.98
N THR A 44 -10.25 38.76 -23.85
CA THR A 44 -11.24 38.48 -22.80
C THR A 44 -11.88 37.10 -22.99
N LEU A 45 -12.30 36.77 -24.20
CA LEU A 45 -12.87 35.45 -24.53
C LEU A 45 -11.85 34.32 -24.29
N LEU A 46 -10.59 34.56 -24.67
CA LEU A 46 -9.54 33.60 -24.43
C LEU A 46 -9.29 33.36 -22.92
N GLN A 47 -9.33 34.42 -22.13
CA GLN A 47 -9.21 34.33 -20.67
C GLN A 47 -10.40 33.58 -20.07
N GLU A 48 -11.64 33.88 -20.46
CA GLU A 48 -12.83 33.19 -20.00
C GLU A 48 -12.80 31.71 -20.37
N ALA A 49 -12.42 31.38 -21.61
CA ALA A 49 -12.25 30.01 -22.05
C ALA A 49 -11.18 29.26 -21.22
N LYS A 50 -10.07 29.93 -20.90
CA LYS A 50 -9.04 29.34 -20.01
C LYS A 50 -9.59 29.09 -18.60
N TYR A 51 -10.32 30.01 -18.01
CA TYR A 51 -10.92 29.82 -16.68
C TYR A 51 -11.92 28.68 -16.67
N GLN A 52 -12.79 28.58 -17.69
CA GLN A 52 -13.73 27.48 -17.82
C GLN A 52 -13.02 26.14 -18.01
N TYR A 53 -11.97 26.11 -18.84
CA TYR A 53 -11.16 24.92 -19.06
C TYR A 53 -10.52 24.43 -17.76
N PHE A 54 -9.85 25.30 -16.99
CA PHE A 54 -9.25 24.93 -15.71
C PHE A 54 -10.31 24.52 -14.68
N GLY A 55 -11.44 25.24 -14.62
CA GLY A 55 -12.56 24.84 -13.76
C GLY A 55 -13.05 23.44 -14.05
N THR A 56 -13.31 23.13 -15.33
CA THR A 56 -13.75 21.81 -15.76
C THR A 56 -12.70 20.74 -15.46
N MET A 57 -11.42 21.02 -15.70
CA MET A 57 -10.34 20.08 -15.35
C MET A 57 -10.32 19.77 -13.84
N LEU A 58 -10.41 20.79 -13.00
CA LEU A 58 -10.40 20.60 -11.54
C LEU A 58 -11.64 19.86 -11.04
N ASP A 59 -12.77 20.01 -11.71
CA ASP A 59 -14.01 19.30 -11.39
C ASP A 59 -13.99 17.83 -11.85
N THR A 60 -13.16 17.47 -12.83
CA THR A 60 -12.97 16.07 -13.26
C THR A 60 -12.01 15.28 -12.36
N ILE A 61 -11.25 15.95 -11.50
CA ILE A 61 -10.35 15.31 -10.55
C ILE A 61 -11.19 14.62 -9.47
N ASN A 62 -11.02 13.30 -9.34
CA ASN A 62 -11.69 12.51 -8.30
C ASN A 62 -11.01 12.68 -6.92
N ALA A 63 -10.90 13.93 -6.49
CA ALA A 63 -10.39 14.33 -5.18
C ALA A 63 -11.10 15.59 -4.73
N PHE A 64 -11.25 15.78 -3.42
CA PHE A 64 -11.78 17.01 -2.84
C PHE A 64 -10.66 18.04 -2.74
N LEU A 65 -10.83 19.15 -3.41
CA LEU A 65 -9.87 20.25 -3.43
C LEU A 65 -10.45 21.45 -2.70
N ILE A 66 -9.72 21.96 -1.72
CA ILE A 66 -10.12 23.12 -0.90
C ILE A 66 -8.94 24.09 -0.84
N VAL A 67 -9.16 25.35 -1.22
CA VAL A 67 -8.18 26.42 -1.09
C VAL A 67 -8.60 27.33 0.05
N ALA A 68 -7.71 27.46 1.04
CA ALA A 68 -7.93 28.37 2.18
C ALA A 68 -6.68 29.23 2.44
N ASP A 69 -6.85 30.32 3.16
CA ASP A 69 -5.75 31.13 3.67
C ASP A 69 -5.16 30.55 4.98
N GLU A 70 -4.16 31.23 5.53
CA GLU A 70 -3.50 30.80 6.77
C GLU A 70 -4.43 30.86 8.00
N GLN A 71 -5.50 31.65 7.96
CA GLN A 71 -6.50 31.74 8.99
C GLN A 71 -7.58 30.65 8.87
N GLY A 72 -7.57 29.86 7.79
CA GLY A 72 -8.55 28.80 7.53
C GLY A 72 -9.80 29.27 6.82
N LYS A 73 -9.86 30.54 6.33
CA LYS A 73 -10.96 31.03 5.49
C LYS A 73 -10.87 30.37 4.12
N VAL A 74 -11.95 29.74 3.68
CA VAL A 74 -12.03 29.05 2.39
C VAL A 74 -12.31 30.05 1.28
N HIS A 75 -11.47 30.04 0.27
CA HIS A 75 -11.58 30.91 -0.91
C HIS A 75 -12.16 30.19 -2.12
N TRP A 76 -11.94 28.89 -2.22
CA TRP A 76 -12.42 28.08 -3.34
C TRP A 76 -12.48 26.59 -2.98
N MET A 77 -13.45 25.90 -3.58
CA MET A 77 -13.59 24.45 -3.54
C MET A 77 -13.98 23.95 -4.93
N ASN A 78 -13.52 22.76 -5.31
CA ASN A 78 -14.04 22.11 -6.52
C ASN A 78 -15.43 21.51 -6.24
N ARG A 79 -16.14 21.21 -7.33
CA ARG A 79 -17.49 20.63 -7.25
C ARG A 79 -17.52 19.32 -6.49
N ALA A 80 -16.52 18.45 -6.69
CA ALA A 80 -16.41 17.20 -5.97
C ALA A 80 -16.36 17.38 -4.44
N ALA A 81 -15.62 18.40 -3.95
CA ALA A 81 -15.56 18.72 -2.53
C ALA A 81 -16.90 19.28 -2.01
N VAL A 82 -17.58 20.10 -2.77
CA VAL A 82 -18.90 20.65 -2.40
C VAL A 82 -19.91 19.53 -2.27
N ASP A 83 -20.05 18.70 -3.31
CA ASP A 83 -21.05 17.64 -3.38
C ASP A 83 -20.75 16.49 -2.39
N GLY A 84 -19.48 16.14 -2.24
CA GLY A 84 -19.05 14.95 -1.47
C GLY A 84 -18.86 15.18 0.03
N LEU A 85 -18.51 16.39 0.47
CA LEU A 85 -18.30 16.68 1.89
C LEU A 85 -19.59 17.17 2.57
N CYS A 86 -20.08 18.34 2.22
CA CYS A 86 -21.16 19.00 2.95
C CYS A 86 -22.44 19.15 2.13
N GLY A 87 -22.39 19.09 0.80
CA GLY A 87 -23.49 19.42 -0.11
C GLY A 87 -23.67 20.94 -0.32
N PHE A 88 -22.79 21.76 0.24
CA PHE A 88 -22.75 23.22 0.08
C PHE A 88 -21.31 23.74 0.22
N SER A 89 -21.05 24.94 -0.31
CA SER A 89 -19.74 25.58 -0.15
C SER A 89 -19.56 26.07 1.29
N ILE A 90 -18.46 25.69 1.91
CA ILE A 90 -18.07 26.16 3.25
C ILE A 90 -17.29 27.47 3.13
N HIS A 91 -17.33 28.29 4.17
CA HIS A 91 -16.62 29.57 4.23
C HIS A 91 -15.37 29.51 5.10
N HIS A 92 -15.30 28.53 6.00
CA HIS A 92 -14.16 28.35 6.89
C HIS A 92 -13.88 26.85 7.07
N LEU A 93 -12.60 26.45 7.23
CA LEU A 93 -12.24 25.06 7.49
C LEU A 93 -12.92 24.50 8.75
N HIS A 94 -13.20 25.36 9.72
CA HIS A 94 -13.92 24.99 10.95
C HIS A 94 -15.33 24.41 10.67
N ASP A 95 -15.95 24.77 9.57
CA ASP A 95 -17.27 24.25 9.18
C ASP A 95 -17.22 22.72 8.91
N LEU A 96 -16.01 22.16 8.67
CA LEU A 96 -15.79 20.74 8.48
C LEU A 96 -15.87 19.91 9.79
N GLN A 97 -16.01 20.54 10.96
CA GLN A 97 -16.24 19.84 12.23
C GLN A 97 -17.51 18.97 12.20
N VAL A 98 -18.45 19.29 11.32
CA VAL A 98 -19.67 18.46 11.12
C VAL A 98 -19.33 17.06 10.61
N LEU A 99 -18.21 16.89 9.92
CA LEU A 99 -17.75 15.58 9.37
C LEU A 99 -16.86 14.84 10.37
N ASP A 100 -15.95 15.57 11.01
CA ASP A 100 -15.04 15.06 12.03
C ASP A 100 -14.56 16.25 12.89
N GLU A 101 -14.67 16.13 14.20
CA GLU A 101 -14.33 17.19 15.17
C GLU A 101 -12.84 17.60 15.09
N MET A 102 -11.96 16.65 14.76
CA MET A 102 -10.52 16.85 14.69
C MET A 102 -10.01 17.27 13.29
N LEU A 103 -10.85 17.13 12.26
CA LEU A 103 -10.43 17.37 10.87
C LEU A 103 -9.89 18.79 10.63
N PRO A 104 -10.56 19.87 11.07
CA PRO A 104 -10.06 21.24 10.86
C PRO A 104 -8.69 21.48 11.49
N GLU A 105 -8.49 20.99 12.70
CA GLU A 105 -7.20 21.13 13.40
C GLU A 105 -6.10 20.35 12.69
N MET A 106 -6.40 19.11 12.26
CA MET A 106 -5.47 18.31 11.50
C MET A 106 -5.06 18.99 10.18
N MET A 107 -6.03 19.58 9.47
CA MET A 107 -5.77 20.33 8.23
C MET A 107 -4.85 21.53 8.49
N MET A 108 -5.11 22.30 9.52
CA MET A 108 -4.31 23.50 9.85
C MET A 108 -2.90 23.14 10.31
N GLN A 109 -2.71 22.06 11.06
CA GLN A 109 -1.41 21.63 11.60
C GLN A 109 -0.57 20.84 10.60
N LEU A 110 -1.16 20.30 9.53
CA LEU A 110 -0.45 19.51 8.56
C LEU A 110 0.62 20.34 7.84
N LYS A 111 1.87 19.85 7.88
CA LYS A 111 2.99 20.50 7.19
C LYS A 111 2.94 20.20 5.69
N PRO A 112 3.29 21.15 4.83
CA PRO A 112 3.38 20.91 3.39
C PRO A 112 4.30 19.73 3.05
N GLY A 113 3.83 18.88 2.12
CA GLY A 113 4.55 17.68 1.70
C GLY A 113 4.31 16.44 2.57
N LEU A 114 3.63 16.57 3.72
CA LEU A 114 3.20 15.42 4.50
C LEU A 114 1.80 14.97 4.07
N GLN A 115 1.55 13.67 4.22
CA GLN A 115 0.26 13.06 3.98
C GLN A 115 -0.25 12.41 5.27
N LYS A 116 -1.55 12.45 5.49
CA LYS A 116 -2.19 11.82 6.64
C LYS A 116 -3.46 11.08 6.20
N LEU A 117 -3.60 9.85 6.67
CA LEU A 117 -4.84 9.09 6.47
C LEU A 117 -5.90 9.60 7.45
N VAL A 118 -7.10 9.87 6.93
CA VAL A 118 -8.27 10.31 7.71
C VAL A 118 -9.50 9.52 7.29
N GLN A 119 -10.35 9.18 8.25
CA GLN A 119 -11.62 8.49 8.00
C GLN A 119 -12.75 9.49 8.08
N LEU A 120 -13.50 9.67 7.00
CA LEU A 120 -14.58 10.63 6.90
C LEU A 120 -15.90 9.96 6.54
N GLU A 121 -16.99 10.43 7.14
CA GLU A 121 -18.34 10.12 6.69
C GLU A 121 -18.67 11.03 5.51
N THR A 122 -18.73 10.48 4.31
CA THR A 122 -19.11 11.23 3.12
C THR A 122 -20.56 10.97 2.75
N LYS A 123 -21.27 12.01 2.33
CA LYS A 123 -22.58 11.86 1.69
C LYS A 123 -22.33 11.30 0.29
N THR A 124 -22.17 9.98 0.18
CA THR A 124 -22.19 9.31 -1.12
C THR A 124 -23.52 9.61 -1.76
N SER A 125 -23.46 10.26 -2.91
CA SER A 125 -24.61 10.45 -3.77
C SER A 125 -25.26 9.10 -4.05
N GLU A 126 -26.39 8.82 -3.42
CA GLU A 126 -27.38 7.86 -3.92
C GLU A 126 -27.90 8.41 -5.25
N GLY A 127 -27.23 8.06 -6.34
CA GLY A 127 -27.59 8.60 -7.65
C GLY A 127 -26.86 7.96 -8.80
N ALA A 128 -26.75 6.63 -8.84
CA ALA A 128 -26.67 5.87 -10.09
C ALA A 128 -26.85 4.37 -9.77
N ALA A 129 -28.00 3.82 -10.19
CA ALA A 129 -28.37 2.41 -10.18
C ALA A 129 -28.72 1.81 -8.80
N GLY A 130 -30.01 1.83 -8.52
CA GLY A 130 -30.62 1.05 -7.45
C GLY A 130 -30.23 -0.41 -7.50
N LYS A 131 -29.71 -0.88 -6.36
CA LYS A 131 -29.93 -2.23 -5.83
C LYS A 131 -29.63 -2.20 -4.34
N LYS A 132 -30.68 -2.43 -3.55
CA LYS A 132 -30.59 -2.78 -2.15
C LYS A 132 -29.60 -3.93 -1.98
N ALA A 133 -28.53 -3.70 -1.25
CA ALA A 133 -27.79 -4.77 -0.59
C ALA A 133 -28.19 -4.73 0.89
N LEU A 134 -29.26 -5.42 1.22
CA LEU A 134 -29.51 -6.04 2.51
C LEU A 134 -28.55 -7.24 2.54
N ASP A 135 -27.52 -7.18 3.36
CA ASP A 135 -27.09 -8.21 4.30
C ASP A 135 -25.64 -8.03 4.75
N ALA A 136 -25.47 -8.33 6.02
CA ALA A 136 -24.24 -8.64 6.73
C ALA A 136 -23.43 -7.49 7.38
N GLY A 137 -23.81 -7.14 8.60
CA GLY A 137 -22.88 -7.16 9.77
C GLY A 137 -21.63 -6.26 9.76
N ASN A 138 -21.55 -5.20 8.94
CA ASN A 138 -20.39 -4.31 8.98
C ASN A 138 -20.78 -2.96 9.61
N GLN A 139 -20.36 -2.73 10.86
CA GLN A 139 -20.64 -1.51 11.64
C GLN A 139 -19.93 -0.25 11.10
N ASN A 140 -19.24 -0.32 9.94
CA ASN A 140 -18.56 0.78 9.26
C ASN A 140 -19.28 1.27 7.98
N ALA A 141 -20.58 1.09 7.88
CA ALA A 141 -21.37 1.57 6.73
C ALA A 141 -21.48 3.10 6.79
N GLY A 142 -20.52 3.81 6.17
CA GLY A 142 -20.56 5.26 6.03
C GLY A 142 -19.21 5.97 6.08
N LYS A 143 -18.14 5.35 6.61
CA LYS A 143 -16.80 5.95 6.67
C LYS A 143 -15.93 5.48 5.53
N ALA A 144 -15.32 6.42 4.82
CA ALA A 144 -14.35 6.14 3.76
C ALA A 144 -12.96 6.67 4.15
N ASP A 145 -11.94 5.96 3.71
CA ASP A 145 -10.54 6.33 3.97
C ASP A 145 -10.07 7.35 2.92
N PHE A 146 -9.60 8.50 3.40
CA PHE A 146 -9.05 9.58 2.59
C PHE A 146 -7.61 9.86 2.96
N VAL A 147 -6.80 10.15 1.96
CA VAL A 147 -5.47 10.73 2.15
C VAL A 147 -5.58 12.24 2.07
N LEU A 148 -5.32 12.91 3.19
CA LEU A 148 -5.20 14.36 3.28
C LEU A 148 -3.77 14.78 2.97
N SER A 149 -3.61 15.71 2.05
CA SER A 149 -2.33 16.39 1.76
C SER A 149 -2.50 17.89 1.68
N VAL A 150 -1.42 18.64 1.88
CA VAL A 150 -1.42 20.10 1.81
C VAL A 150 -0.23 20.61 1.01
N VAL A 151 -0.49 21.61 0.17
CA VAL A 151 0.52 22.34 -0.59
C VAL A 151 0.32 23.83 -0.37
N ASN A 152 1.40 24.55 -0.07
CA ASN A 152 1.37 26.01 0.03
C ASN A 152 1.67 26.65 -1.32
N PHE A 153 0.97 27.71 -1.66
CA PHE A 153 1.27 28.54 -2.84
C PHE A 153 0.98 30.01 -2.55
N PHE A 154 1.56 30.87 -3.38
CA PHE A 154 1.38 32.32 -3.27
C PHE A 154 0.63 32.83 -4.49
N ASN A 155 -0.33 33.69 -4.26
CA ASN A 155 -1.03 34.41 -5.34
C ASN A 155 -1.16 35.91 -4.96
N LYS A 156 -0.67 36.77 -5.82
CA LYS A 156 -0.67 38.24 -5.62
C LYS A 156 -0.11 38.69 -4.26
N GLY A 157 0.91 38.00 -3.74
CA GLY A 157 1.56 38.29 -2.46
C GLY A 157 0.86 37.72 -1.21
N PHE A 158 -0.26 37.04 -1.37
CA PHE A 158 -0.96 36.35 -0.29
C PHE A 158 -0.62 34.85 -0.30
N ALA A 159 -0.44 34.29 0.91
CA ALA A 159 -0.20 32.86 1.09
C ALA A 159 -1.52 32.08 1.14
N TYR A 160 -1.58 31.00 0.41
CA TYR A 160 -2.71 30.07 0.37
C TYR A 160 -2.25 28.65 0.59
N ARG A 161 -3.16 27.83 1.07
CA ARG A 161 -3.01 26.39 1.23
C ARG A 161 -4.02 25.66 0.38
N LEU A 162 -3.54 24.76 -0.49
CA LEU A 162 -4.38 23.81 -1.21
C LEU A 162 -4.41 22.51 -0.41
N TYR A 163 -5.57 22.15 0.08
CA TYR A 163 -5.85 20.86 0.72
C TYR A 163 -6.45 19.91 -0.30
N THR A 164 -5.92 18.69 -0.33
CA THR A 164 -6.43 17.64 -1.19
C THR A 164 -6.82 16.44 -0.31
N LEU A 165 -8.09 16.00 -0.43
CA LEU A 165 -8.57 14.77 0.19
C LEU A 165 -8.91 13.78 -0.93
N GLN A 166 -8.13 12.72 -1.02
CA GLN A 166 -8.27 11.70 -2.05
C GLN A 166 -8.84 10.42 -1.42
N ASN A 167 -9.98 9.95 -1.94
CA ASN A 167 -10.55 8.68 -1.50
C ASN A 167 -9.67 7.52 -1.98
N VAL A 168 -9.11 6.76 -1.04
CA VAL A 168 -8.25 5.59 -1.33
C VAL A 168 -8.98 4.25 -1.15
N GLN A 169 -10.19 4.28 -0.64
CA GLN A 169 -11.02 3.08 -0.43
C GLN A 169 -11.15 2.19 -1.69
N PRO A 170 -11.43 2.74 -2.90
CA PRO A 170 -11.54 1.91 -4.10
C PRO A 170 -10.22 1.21 -4.47
N VAL A 171 -9.08 1.85 -4.20
CA VAL A 171 -7.76 1.27 -4.47
C VAL A 171 -7.45 0.17 -3.46
N ILE A 172 -7.77 0.40 -2.18
CA ILE A 172 -7.62 -0.60 -1.12
C ILE A 172 -8.49 -1.82 -1.42
N GLN A 173 -9.79 -1.62 -1.68
CA GLN A 173 -10.73 -2.70 -2.01
C GLN A 173 -10.32 -3.49 -3.26
N LYS A 174 -9.84 -2.81 -4.29
CA LYS A 174 -9.33 -3.48 -5.48
C LYS A 174 -8.12 -4.35 -5.16
N ASN A 175 -7.15 -3.82 -4.41
CA ASN A 175 -5.96 -4.58 -4.01
C ASN A 175 -6.33 -5.78 -3.13
N GLU A 176 -7.28 -5.64 -2.20
CA GLU A 176 -7.79 -6.75 -1.40
C GLU A 176 -8.48 -7.81 -2.26
N THR A 177 -9.32 -7.39 -3.21
CA THR A 177 -10.01 -8.30 -4.12
C THR A 177 -9.03 -9.03 -5.03
N ASP A 178 -8.04 -8.33 -5.59
CA ASP A 178 -6.99 -8.92 -6.44
C ASP A 178 -6.15 -9.92 -5.64
N ALA A 179 -5.79 -9.60 -4.39
CA ALA A 179 -5.09 -10.50 -3.49
C ALA A 179 -5.92 -11.75 -3.15
N GLN A 180 -7.22 -11.59 -2.87
CA GLN A 180 -8.14 -12.71 -2.63
C GLN A 180 -8.28 -13.60 -3.87
N GLN A 181 -8.45 -13.03 -5.06
CA GLN A 181 -8.53 -13.79 -6.31
C GLN A 181 -7.24 -14.56 -6.59
N GLN A 182 -6.08 -13.96 -6.34
CA GLN A 182 -4.80 -14.63 -6.47
C GLN A 182 -4.68 -15.81 -5.49
N LEU A 183 -5.11 -15.64 -4.25
CA LEU A 183 -5.16 -16.74 -3.26
C LEU A 183 -6.08 -17.87 -3.71
N VAL A 184 -7.29 -17.56 -4.19
CA VAL A 184 -8.23 -18.58 -4.70
C VAL A 184 -7.62 -19.33 -5.89
N ARG A 185 -6.94 -18.65 -6.81
CA ARG A 185 -6.26 -19.30 -7.95
C ARG A 185 -5.16 -20.26 -7.49
N VAL A 186 -4.32 -19.85 -6.53
CA VAL A 186 -3.27 -20.72 -5.97
C VAL A 186 -3.90 -21.92 -5.28
N LEU A 187 -4.94 -21.71 -4.47
CA LEU A 187 -5.67 -22.80 -3.80
C LEU A 187 -6.21 -23.82 -4.79
N THR A 188 -6.91 -23.36 -5.81
CA THR A 188 -7.50 -24.25 -6.83
C THR A 188 -6.41 -25.06 -7.54
N HIS A 189 -5.30 -24.40 -7.89
CA HIS A 189 -4.19 -25.06 -8.57
C HIS A 189 -3.53 -26.15 -7.70
N GLU A 190 -3.24 -25.85 -6.42
CA GLU A 190 -2.60 -26.81 -5.51
C GLU A 190 -3.53 -27.97 -5.12
N ILE A 191 -4.83 -27.68 -4.95
CA ILE A 191 -5.83 -28.74 -4.74
C ILE A 191 -5.88 -29.67 -5.96
N MET A 192 -5.98 -29.12 -7.19
CA MET A 192 -6.02 -29.93 -8.41
C MET A 192 -4.74 -30.73 -8.61
N ASN A 193 -3.58 -30.13 -8.37
CA ASN A 193 -2.27 -30.81 -8.47
C ASN A 193 -2.13 -31.96 -7.48
N SER A 194 -2.83 -31.92 -6.35
CA SER A 194 -2.80 -32.96 -5.34
C SER A 194 -3.88 -34.04 -5.57
N LEU A 195 -5.10 -33.60 -5.94
CA LEU A 195 -6.23 -34.54 -6.14
C LEU A 195 -6.13 -35.35 -7.43
N THR A 196 -5.71 -34.76 -8.56
CA THR A 196 -5.65 -35.45 -9.85
C THR A 196 -4.78 -36.71 -9.79
N PRO A 197 -3.55 -36.68 -9.23
CA PRO A 197 -2.75 -37.94 -9.07
C PRO A 197 -3.36 -38.95 -8.10
N ILE A 198 -4.06 -38.47 -7.03
CA ILE A 198 -4.73 -39.35 -6.08
C ILE A 198 -5.85 -40.13 -6.79
N ILE A 199 -6.69 -39.43 -7.57
CA ILE A 199 -7.79 -40.05 -8.32
C ILE A 199 -7.21 -41.05 -9.36
N SER A 200 -6.22 -40.61 -10.15
CA SER A 200 -5.61 -41.48 -11.17
C SER A 200 -4.98 -42.75 -10.58
N LEU A 201 -4.27 -42.65 -9.44
CA LEU A 201 -3.71 -43.83 -8.75
C LEU A 201 -4.81 -44.69 -8.18
N ALA A 202 -5.87 -44.13 -7.63
CA ALA A 202 -7.00 -44.89 -7.12
C ALA A 202 -7.73 -45.65 -8.24
N ASP A 203 -7.97 -45.01 -9.39
CA ASP A 203 -8.57 -45.64 -10.56
C ASP A 203 -7.70 -46.79 -11.09
N THR A 204 -6.38 -46.59 -11.21
CA THR A 204 -5.43 -47.64 -11.62
C THR A 204 -5.44 -48.83 -10.64
N LEU A 205 -5.52 -48.55 -9.33
CA LEU A 205 -5.60 -49.62 -8.33
C LEU A 205 -6.92 -50.41 -8.43
N CYS A 206 -8.05 -49.72 -8.65
CA CYS A 206 -9.34 -50.39 -8.84
C CYS A 206 -9.33 -51.31 -10.07
N GLU A 207 -8.87 -50.77 -11.23
CA GLU A 207 -8.73 -51.58 -12.46
C GLU A 207 -7.81 -52.78 -12.29
N GLY A 208 -6.66 -52.58 -11.64
CA GLY A 208 -5.70 -53.65 -11.42
C GLY A 208 -6.19 -54.73 -10.45
N VAL A 209 -6.99 -54.37 -9.43
CA VAL A 209 -7.65 -55.35 -8.54
C VAL A 209 -8.74 -56.12 -9.27
N GLU A 210 -9.56 -55.46 -10.12
CA GLU A 210 -10.60 -56.15 -10.90
C GLU A 210 -10.02 -57.14 -11.92
N GLN A 211 -8.83 -56.83 -12.47
CA GLN A 211 -8.17 -57.68 -13.46
C GLN A 211 -7.20 -58.72 -12.87
N ASP A 212 -7.04 -58.77 -11.55
CA ASP A 212 -6.10 -59.61 -10.83
C ASP A 212 -4.65 -59.46 -11.34
N THR A 213 -4.27 -58.25 -11.74
CA THR A 213 -2.97 -57.93 -12.37
C THR A 213 -2.01 -57.19 -11.44
N LEU A 214 -2.43 -56.82 -10.22
CA LEU A 214 -1.64 -56.03 -9.28
C LEU A 214 -0.70 -56.90 -8.46
N ASP A 215 0.58 -56.54 -8.53
CA ASP A 215 1.57 -57.09 -7.58
C ASP A 215 1.46 -56.33 -6.23
N HIS A 216 1.85 -57.03 -5.16
CA HIS A 216 1.81 -56.48 -3.79
C HIS A 216 2.67 -55.20 -3.62
N ASP A 217 3.83 -55.19 -4.27
CA ASP A 217 4.76 -54.07 -4.20
C ASP A 217 4.20 -52.83 -4.94
N ASP A 218 3.56 -53.03 -6.09
CA ASP A 218 2.89 -51.96 -6.84
C ASP A 218 1.70 -51.34 -6.07
N LEU A 219 0.91 -52.23 -5.42
CA LEU A 219 -0.18 -51.78 -4.54
C LEU A 219 0.33 -50.93 -3.38
N LEU A 220 1.40 -51.40 -2.72
CA LEU A 220 1.99 -50.68 -1.59
C LEU A 220 2.56 -49.32 -2.01
N MET A 221 3.28 -49.27 -3.14
CA MET A 221 3.83 -48.01 -3.68
C MET A 221 2.73 -47.00 -4.03
N ALA A 222 1.65 -47.43 -4.68
CA ALA A 222 0.54 -46.57 -5.04
C ALA A 222 -0.20 -46.01 -3.81
N LEU A 223 -0.48 -46.88 -2.81
CA LEU A 223 -1.09 -46.48 -1.53
C LEU A 223 -0.21 -45.46 -0.76
N GLN A 224 1.12 -45.70 -0.73
CA GLN A 224 2.06 -44.76 -0.14
C GLN A 224 2.10 -43.42 -0.87
N ALA A 225 1.96 -43.42 -2.20
CA ALA A 225 1.91 -42.22 -2.99
C ALA A 225 0.61 -41.43 -2.72
N ILE A 226 -0.54 -42.09 -2.67
CA ILE A 226 -1.83 -41.50 -2.28
C ILE A 226 -1.73 -40.91 -0.87
N ASN A 227 -1.19 -41.63 0.09
CA ASN A 227 -1.04 -41.15 1.47
C ASN A 227 -0.17 -39.89 1.55
N ARG A 228 1.01 -39.90 0.89
CA ARG A 228 1.89 -38.71 0.83
C ARG A 228 1.19 -37.51 0.23
N ARG A 229 0.44 -37.68 -0.86
CA ARG A 229 -0.30 -36.58 -1.51
C ARG A 229 -1.43 -36.03 -0.64
N SER A 230 -2.19 -36.92 0.01
CA SER A 230 -3.27 -36.59 0.94
C SER A 230 -2.76 -35.78 2.14
N ASN A 231 -1.64 -36.24 2.75
CA ASN A 231 -1.01 -35.52 3.85
C ASN A 231 -0.47 -34.14 3.42
N GLY A 232 0.10 -34.04 2.20
CA GLY A 232 0.53 -32.77 1.64
C GLY A 232 -0.63 -31.79 1.46
N LEU A 233 -1.78 -32.26 0.96
CA LEU A 233 -2.99 -31.46 0.81
C LEU A 233 -3.54 -31.00 2.17
N LEU A 234 -3.57 -31.90 3.17
CA LEU A 234 -4.01 -31.54 4.52
C LEU A 234 -3.13 -30.44 5.12
N GLN A 235 -1.82 -30.58 5.02
CA GLN A 235 -0.86 -29.57 5.47
C GLN A 235 -1.04 -28.22 4.75
N PHE A 236 -1.32 -28.25 3.45
CA PHE A 236 -1.61 -27.05 2.66
C PHE A 236 -2.88 -26.33 3.18
N VAL A 237 -3.97 -27.06 3.43
CA VAL A 237 -5.23 -26.51 3.99
C VAL A 237 -5.01 -25.94 5.40
N GLU A 238 -4.24 -26.61 6.26
CA GLU A 238 -3.89 -26.10 7.59
C GLU A 238 -3.08 -24.81 7.51
N ASN A 239 -2.14 -24.72 6.59
CA ASN A 239 -1.34 -23.55 6.33
C ASN A 239 -2.20 -22.38 5.85
N TYR A 240 -3.17 -22.63 4.97
CA TYR A 240 -4.15 -21.62 4.54
C TYR A 240 -4.98 -21.10 5.72
N ARG A 241 -5.45 -22.00 6.60
CA ARG A 241 -6.18 -21.60 7.82
C ARG A 241 -5.34 -20.71 8.74
N LYS A 242 -4.04 -20.99 8.88
CA LYS A 242 -3.12 -20.13 9.67
C LYS A 242 -3.02 -18.73 9.09
N LEU A 243 -2.94 -18.59 7.76
CA LEU A 243 -2.90 -17.29 7.10
C LEU A 243 -4.18 -16.48 7.32
N GLN A 244 -5.35 -17.12 7.31
CA GLN A 244 -6.65 -16.46 7.53
C GLN A 244 -6.95 -16.11 8.99
N ARG A 245 -6.31 -16.77 9.94
CA ARG A 245 -6.61 -16.66 11.38
C ARG A 245 -5.74 -15.69 12.15
N ILE A 246 -5.02 -14.79 11.48
CA ILE A 246 -4.27 -13.76 12.19
C ILE A 246 -5.28 -12.83 12.87
N SER A 247 -5.36 -12.93 14.20
CA SER A 247 -6.26 -12.10 15.02
C SER A 247 -5.81 -10.65 15.03
N LYS A 248 -6.73 -9.75 15.37
CA LYS A 248 -6.37 -8.36 15.65
C LYS A 248 -5.36 -8.32 16.79
N PRO A 249 -4.29 -7.51 16.69
CA PRO A 249 -3.26 -7.42 17.73
C PRO A 249 -3.85 -6.98 19.08
N GLN A 250 -3.40 -7.60 20.15
CA GLN A 250 -3.65 -7.15 21.50
C GLN A 250 -2.44 -6.34 21.97
N PHE A 251 -2.55 -5.02 21.81
CA PHE A 251 -1.42 -4.13 22.08
C PHE A 251 -1.13 -4.03 23.57
N GLU A 252 0.13 -4.24 23.93
CA GLU A 252 0.68 -4.06 25.27
C GLU A 252 2.06 -3.36 25.20
N ASN A 253 2.50 -2.77 26.32
CA ASN A 253 3.81 -2.12 26.41
C ASN A 253 4.90 -3.16 26.65
N VAL A 254 5.60 -3.56 25.61
CA VAL A 254 6.66 -4.58 25.65
C VAL A 254 8.04 -3.92 25.71
N ARG A 255 8.86 -4.33 26.68
CA ARG A 255 10.29 -3.93 26.75
C ARG A 255 11.09 -4.80 25.78
N MET A 256 11.89 -4.17 24.93
CA MET A 256 12.62 -4.89 23.87
C MET A 256 13.67 -5.84 24.41
N GLY A 257 14.34 -5.48 25.51
CA GLY A 257 15.30 -6.36 26.19
C GLY A 257 14.67 -7.68 26.63
N ASP A 258 13.43 -7.67 27.17
CA ASP A 258 12.76 -8.87 27.62
C ASP A 258 12.38 -9.80 26.45
N LEU A 259 11.91 -9.21 25.33
CA LEU A 259 11.59 -9.97 24.13
C LEU A 259 12.83 -10.65 23.53
N VAL A 260 13.95 -9.93 23.44
CA VAL A 260 15.17 -10.51 22.89
C VAL A 260 15.80 -11.53 23.84
N ALA A 261 15.69 -11.35 25.15
CA ALA A 261 16.14 -12.34 26.14
C ALA A 261 15.43 -13.70 25.97
N ASP A 262 14.11 -13.69 25.71
CA ASP A 262 13.36 -14.92 25.43
C ASP A 262 13.84 -15.61 24.15
N LEU A 263 14.12 -14.82 23.09
CA LEU A 263 14.67 -15.34 21.84
C LEU A 263 16.08 -15.95 22.04
N GLN A 264 16.92 -15.34 22.90
CA GLN A 264 18.23 -15.89 23.26
C GLN A 264 18.13 -17.24 23.96
N HIS A 265 17.13 -17.41 24.81
CA HIS A 265 16.86 -18.70 25.44
C HIS A 265 16.36 -19.77 24.48
N LEU A 266 15.60 -19.36 23.47
CA LEU A 266 15.06 -20.26 22.46
C LEU A 266 16.12 -20.67 21.41
N TYR A 267 17.05 -19.79 21.10
CA TYR A 267 18.14 -19.99 20.14
C TYR A 267 19.51 -19.76 20.79
N PRO A 268 20.00 -20.71 21.65
CA PRO A 268 21.22 -20.56 22.41
C PRO A 268 22.51 -20.92 21.63
N ASP A 269 22.38 -21.40 20.38
CA ASP A 269 23.52 -21.88 19.60
C ASP A 269 24.54 -20.78 19.31
N SER A 270 25.80 -21.14 19.16
CA SER A 270 26.91 -20.22 18.93
C SER A 270 26.86 -19.46 17.60
N ILE A 271 26.01 -19.88 16.68
CA ILE A 271 25.79 -19.18 15.41
C ILE A 271 24.94 -17.90 15.58
N PHE A 272 24.16 -17.79 16.68
CA PHE A 272 23.30 -16.64 16.93
C PHE A 272 24.03 -15.57 17.73
N HIS A 273 24.03 -14.35 17.20
CA HIS A 273 24.60 -13.17 17.82
C HIS A 273 23.51 -12.12 18.03
N TYR A 274 23.44 -11.54 19.22
CA TYR A 274 22.44 -10.55 19.60
C TYR A 274 23.13 -9.25 19.98
N GLU A 275 22.86 -8.19 19.22
CA GLU A 275 23.38 -6.85 19.46
C GLU A 275 22.19 -5.91 19.69
N ILE A 276 21.91 -5.59 20.94
CA ILE A 276 20.72 -4.86 21.34
C ILE A 276 21.11 -3.44 21.68
N GLU A 277 20.69 -2.49 20.87
CA GLU A 277 20.69 -1.08 21.21
C GLU A 277 19.33 -0.70 21.78
N ASN A 278 19.31 0.16 22.81
CA ASN A 278 18.09 0.64 23.47
C ASN A 278 17.22 -0.48 24.09
N GLU A 279 17.83 -1.35 24.92
CA GLU A 279 17.13 -2.46 25.61
C GLU A 279 15.90 -2.01 26.41
N ASP A 280 15.95 -0.81 27.00
CA ASP A 280 14.85 -0.26 27.79
C ASP A 280 13.72 0.35 26.97
N GLN A 281 13.87 0.38 25.62
CA GLN A 281 12.81 0.89 24.76
C GLN A 281 11.55 0.03 24.92
N ARG A 282 10.43 0.71 25.12
CA ARG A 282 9.11 0.08 25.17
C ARG A 282 8.34 0.42 23.92
N LEU A 283 7.75 -0.60 23.31
CA LEU A 283 6.91 -0.46 22.14
C LEU A 283 5.50 -0.96 22.44
N LEU A 284 4.51 -0.28 21.87
CA LEU A 284 3.12 -0.71 21.93
C LEU A 284 2.85 -1.75 20.83
N MET A 285 2.84 -3.03 21.21
CA MET A 285 2.69 -4.14 20.25
C MET A 285 2.08 -5.37 20.92
N ASP A 286 1.57 -6.30 20.09
CA ASP A 286 1.23 -7.65 20.54
C ASP A 286 2.52 -8.50 20.61
N ARG A 287 2.96 -8.80 21.83
CA ARG A 287 4.18 -9.56 22.09
C ARG A 287 4.21 -10.89 21.36
N SER A 288 3.13 -11.65 21.45
CA SER A 288 3.08 -13.01 20.89
C SER A 288 3.18 -13.01 19.36
N GLN A 289 2.54 -12.03 18.71
CA GLN A 289 2.60 -11.89 17.26
C GLN A 289 3.98 -11.44 16.78
N ILE A 290 4.61 -10.45 17.44
CA ILE A 290 5.95 -10.01 17.07
C ILE A 290 6.99 -11.10 17.37
N GLU A 291 6.88 -11.81 18.49
CA GLU A 291 7.71 -12.97 18.79
C GLU A 291 7.61 -14.03 17.68
N GLN A 292 6.41 -14.34 17.20
CA GLN A 292 6.18 -15.26 16.07
C GLN A 292 6.89 -14.78 14.79
N VAL A 293 6.88 -13.46 14.49
CA VAL A 293 7.62 -12.87 13.37
C VAL A 293 9.11 -13.14 13.51
N LEU A 294 9.68 -12.81 14.68
CA LEU A 294 11.13 -12.93 14.91
C LEU A 294 11.59 -14.40 14.88
N ILE A 295 10.84 -15.30 15.50
CA ILE A 295 11.08 -16.76 15.43
C ILE A 295 11.10 -17.25 13.98
N ASN A 296 10.14 -16.82 13.18
CA ASN A 296 10.06 -17.24 11.78
C ASN A 296 11.25 -16.71 10.95
N LEU A 297 11.68 -15.48 11.19
CA LEU A 297 12.85 -14.90 10.52
C LEU A 297 14.16 -15.58 10.98
N LEU A 298 14.33 -15.83 12.28
CA LEU A 298 15.50 -16.53 12.84
C LEU A 298 15.60 -17.96 12.29
N LYS A 299 14.49 -18.68 12.25
CA LYS A 299 14.41 -20.02 11.65
C LYS A 299 14.79 -20.01 10.17
N ASN A 300 14.28 -19.05 9.39
CA ASN A 300 14.62 -18.91 7.98
C ASN A 300 16.12 -18.62 7.79
N ALA A 301 16.71 -17.79 8.63
CA ALA A 301 18.13 -17.47 8.62
C ALA A 301 18.99 -18.71 8.96
N GLN A 302 18.63 -19.45 10.03
CA GLN A 302 19.30 -20.69 10.41
C GLN A 302 19.28 -21.71 9.25
N GLU A 303 18.11 -21.97 8.66
CA GLU A 303 17.99 -22.91 7.55
C GLU A 303 18.84 -22.49 6.34
N ALA A 304 18.93 -21.16 6.04
CA ALA A 304 19.76 -20.65 4.95
C ALA A 304 21.25 -20.89 5.19
N VAL A 305 21.72 -20.73 6.45
CA VAL A 305 23.09 -21.01 6.85
C VAL A 305 23.38 -22.53 6.79
N GLU A 306 22.48 -23.36 7.30
CA GLU A 306 22.62 -24.83 7.25
C GLU A 306 22.71 -25.36 5.81
N ILE A 307 21.91 -24.81 4.88
CA ILE A 307 21.97 -25.18 3.48
C ILE A 307 23.34 -24.81 2.89
N ARG A 308 23.82 -23.58 3.14
CA ARG A 308 25.15 -23.17 2.68
C ARG A 308 26.24 -24.12 3.19
N MET A 309 26.22 -24.44 4.49
CA MET A 309 27.23 -25.36 5.08
C MET A 309 27.20 -26.75 4.45
N LYS A 310 26.00 -27.26 4.07
CA LYS A 310 25.88 -28.53 3.34
C LYS A 310 26.41 -28.44 1.93
N ASP A 311 26.05 -27.38 1.18
CA ASP A 311 26.51 -27.16 -0.18
C ASP A 311 28.05 -27.00 -0.23
N GLU A 312 28.67 -26.35 0.78
CA GLU A 312 30.12 -26.23 0.93
C GLU A 312 30.78 -27.59 1.23
N ALA A 313 30.17 -28.41 2.09
CA ALA A 313 30.70 -29.73 2.44
C ALA A 313 30.62 -30.71 1.28
N GLU A 314 29.62 -30.58 0.39
CA GLU A 314 29.44 -31.42 -0.79
C GLU A 314 30.19 -30.93 -2.03
N GLY A 315 30.82 -29.74 -1.97
CA GLY A 315 31.59 -29.14 -3.07
C GLY A 315 30.73 -28.74 -4.29
N LEU A 316 29.44 -28.50 -4.08
CA LEU A 316 28.44 -28.36 -5.14
C LEU A 316 28.33 -26.97 -5.77
N SER A 317 29.07 -25.93 -5.28
CA SER A 317 28.98 -24.57 -5.83
C SER A 317 30.34 -23.90 -6.02
N GLU A 318 30.56 -23.28 -7.20
CA GLU A 318 31.72 -22.42 -7.47
C GLU A 318 31.72 -21.16 -6.60
N GLU A 319 30.55 -20.70 -6.15
CA GLU A 319 30.37 -19.58 -5.22
C GLU A 319 30.82 -19.93 -3.79
N ALA A 320 30.75 -21.20 -3.39
CA ALA A 320 31.30 -21.71 -2.12
C ALA A 320 32.82 -21.56 -2.03
N ALA A 321 33.53 -21.57 -3.14
CA ALA A 321 34.99 -21.41 -3.17
C ALA A 321 35.47 -20.03 -2.71
N SER A 322 34.67 -19.00 -2.89
CA SER A 322 34.94 -17.62 -2.41
C SER A 322 34.49 -17.39 -0.96
N ALA A 323 33.55 -18.21 -0.45
CA ALA A 323 33.01 -18.13 0.91
C ALA A 323 33.71 -19.06 1.92
N GLN A 324 34.64 -19.89 1.47
CA GLN A 324 35.28 -21.01 2.18
C GLN A 324 35.92 -20.72 3.55
N ASN A 325 35.86 -19.48 4.06
CA ASN A 325 36.43 -19.10 5.35
C ASN A 325 35.51 -18.23 6.24
N GLN A 326 34.24 -18.09 5.93
CA GLN A 326 33.35 -17.29 6.75
C GLN A 326 32.66 -18.17 7.80
N ILE A 327 32.87 -17.86 9.07
CA ILE A 327 32.18 -18.51 10.19
C ILE A 327 30.66 -18.29 9.99
N PRO A 328 29.84 -19.38 10.07
CA PRO A 328 28.39 -19.28 9.96
C PRO A 328 27.84 -18.42 11.10
N TYR A 329 26.96 -17.46 10.75
CA TYR A 329 26.31 -16.61 11.76
C TYR A 329 24.90 -16.22 11.36
N VAL A 330 24.08 -16.01 12.38
CA VAL A 330 22.80 -15.30 12.34
C VAL A 330 22.86 -14.19 13.37
N ARG A 331 22.69 -12.94 12.96
CA ARG A 331 22.79 -11.78 13.83
C ARG A 331 21.45 -11.05 13.93
N LEU A 332 20.95 -10.85 15.14
CA LEU A 332 19.84 -9.97 15.44
C LEU A 332 20.39 -8.66 15.99
N THR A 333 20.02 -7.55 15.36
CA THR A 333 20.37 -6.20 15.80
C THR A 333 19.13 -5.38 16.02
N THR A 334 19.15 -4.51 17.03
CA THR A 334 18.06 -3.55 17.27
C THR A 334 18.61 -2.15 17.35
N HIS A 335 17.95 -1.18 16.76
CA HIS A 335 18.29 0.23 16.87
C HIS A 335 17.09 1.14 16.66
N LEU A 336 17.18 2.35 17.22
CA LEU A 336 16.18 3.39 16.98
C LEU A 336 16.56 4.17 15.71
N SER A 337 15.62 4.41 14.82
CA SER A 337 15.83 5.21 13.60
C SER A 337 16.31 6.62 13.95
N SER A 338 17.06 7.26 13.05
CA SER A 338 17.59 8.63 13.23
C SER A 338 16.51 9.68 13.53
N ASN A 339 15.26 9.46 13.08
CA ASN A 339 14.12 10.32 13.35
C ASN A 339 13.46 10.04 14.72
N LYS A 340 13.87 8.99 15.44
CA LYS A 340 13.32 8.50 16.73
C LYS A 340 11.82 8.16 16.67
N ARG A 341 11.28 7.89 15.50
CA ARG A 341 9.86 7.53 15.30
C ARG A 341 9.65 6.05 15.08
N ASP A 342 10.73 5.37 14.67
CA ASP A 342 10.66 3.98 14.25
C ASP A 342 11.75 3.19 14.98
N PHE A 343 11.39 2.01 15.45
CA PHE A 343 12.29 1.03 16.02
C PHE A 343 12.55 -0.06 14.99
N ILE A 344 13.82 -0.37 14.73
CA ILE A 344 14.23 -1.28 13.67
C ILE A 344 14.84 -2.52 14.32
N ILE A 345 14.31 -3.69 13.94
CA ILE A 345 14.84 -5.00 14.30
C ILE A 345 15.33 -5.65 13.02
N SER A 346 16.63 -5.94 12.92
CA SER A 346 17.22 -6.55 11.74
C SER A 346 17.80 -7.92 12.05
N ILE A 347 17.49 -8.91 11.22
CA ILE A 347 18.06 -10.26 11.30
C ILE A 347 18.88 -10.46 10.04
N THR A 348 20.19 -10.66 10.22
CA THR A 348 21.17 -10.84 9.15
C THR A 348 21.79 -12.21 9.26
N ASP A 349 21.80 -12.95 8.15
CA ASP A 349 22.48 -14.22 8.01
C ASP A 349 23.51 -14.19 6.87
N ASN A 350 24.49 -15.06 6.94
CA ASN A 350 25.43 -15.31 5.86
C ASN A 350 25.16 -16.67 5.18
N GLY A 351 23.88 -17.01 5.01
CA GLY A 351 23.44 -18.19 4.29
C GLY A 351 23.64 -18.09 2.78
N LYS A 352 22.98 -18.97 2.02
CA LYS A 352 23.09 -19.04 0.55
C LYS A 352 22.59 -17.78 -0.18
N GLY A 353 21.88 -16.89 0.51
CA GLY A 353 21.27 -15.69 -0.09
C GLY A 353 19.98 -15.98 -0.87
N ILE A 354 19.40 -14.90 -1.41
CA ILE A 354 18.18 -14.93 -2.20
C ILE A 354 18.48 -14.33 -3.58
N LEU A 355 18.07 -15.05 -4.63
CA LEU A 355 18.26 -14.58 -6.01
C LEU A 355 17.40 -13.32 -6.29
N PRO A 356 17.91 -12.35 -7.05
CA PRO A 356 17.17 -11.12 -7.36
C PRO A 356 15.80 -11.37 -8.00
N GLU A 357 15.70 -12.39 -8.84
CA GLU A 357 14.46 -12.75 -9.56
C GLU A 357 13.32 -13.20 -8.64
N VAL A 358 13.66 -13.72 -7.45
CA VAL A 358 12.67 -14.19 -6.49
C VAL A 358 12.42 -13.19 -5.35
N MET A 359 13.26 -12.16 -5.23
CA MET A 359 13.19 -11.18 -4.13
C MET A 359 11.81 -10.49 -4.04
N GLU A 360 11.20 -10.13 -5.16
CA GLU A 360 9.89 -9.50 -5.21
C GLU A 360 8.75 -10.43 -4.76
N ARG A 361 9.00 -11.75 -4.81
CA ARG A 361 7.99 -12.78 -4.56
C ARG A 361 8.08 -13.43 -3.19
N ILE A 362 9.13 -13.20 -2.41
CA ILE A 362 9.36 -13.88 -1.11
C ILE A 362 8.25 -13.64 -0.09
N PHE A 363 7.50 -12.54 -0.21
CA PHE A 363 6.36 -12.21 0.65
C PHE A 363 5.01 -12.64 0.07
N VAL A 364 5.00 -13.23 -1.13
CA VAL A 364 3.78 -13.77 -1.74
C VAL A 364 3.40 -15.07 -1.03
N PRO A 365 2.17 -15.23 -0.55
CA PRO A 365 1.75 -16.47 0.11
C PRO A 365 1.97 -17.71 -0.77
N PHE A 366 2.39 -18.81 -0.14
CA PHE A 366 2.71 -20.10 -0.77
C PHE A 366 3.92 -20.10 -1.72
N PHE A 367 4.58 -18.97 -1.90
CA PHE A 367 5.81 -18.94 -2.65
C PHE A 367 6.96 -19.49 -1.79
N THR A 368 7.65 -20.51 -2.31
CA THR A 368 8.81 -21.10 -1.65
C THR A 368 9.80 -21.65 -2.67
N THR A 369 11.07 -21.54 -2.37
CA THR A 369 12.17 -22.18 -3.09
C THR A 369 12.67 -23.44 -2.37
N LYS A 370 12.10 -23.74 -1.18
CA LYS A 370 12.47 -24.90 -0.35
C LYS A 370 11.55 -26.08 -0.64
N THR A 371 12.11 -27.29 -0.72
CA THR A 371 11.36 -28.54 -0.97
C THR A 371 10.35 -28.88 0.13
N SER A 372 10.62 -28.48 1.37
CA SER A 372 9.76 -28.73 2.55
C SER A 372 9.11 -27.44 3.10
N GLY A 373 9.28 -26.31 2.43
CA GLY A 373 8.77 -25.03 2.89
C GLY A 373 7.28 -24.85 2.58
N SER A 374 6.50 -24.36 3.55
CA SER A 374 5.08 -24.04 3.36
C SER A 374 4.83 -22.78 2.52
N GLY A 375 5.83 -21.92 2.35
CA GLY A 375 5.73 -20.64 1.63
C GLY A 375 4.83 -19.58 2.30
N ILE A 376 4.38 -19.80 3.54
CA ILE A 376 3.49 -18.85 4.23
C ILE A 376 4.19 -18.03 5.31
N GLY A 377 5.36 -18.45 5.77
CA GLY A 377 6.04 -17.82 6.91
C GLY A 377 6.27 -16.33 6.72
N LEU A 378 6.90 -15.94 5.61
CA LEU A 378 7.19 -14.54 5.32
C LEU A 378 5.93 -13.71 5.04
N SER A 379 4.90 -14.30 4.44
CA SER A 379 3.61 -13.61 4.23
C SER A 379 2.87 -13.35 5.55
N ILE A 380 2.91 -14.27 6.50
CA ILE A 380 2.43 -14.07 7.88
C ILE A 380 3.21 -12.96 8.56
N CYS A 381 4.55 -12.96 8.47
CA CYS A 381 5.38 -11.89 9.02
C CYS A 381 4.96 -10.53 8.48
N LYS A 382 4.80 -10.40 7.16
CA LYS A 382 4.37 -9.16 6.52
C LYS A 382 3.01 -8.69 7.04
N GLN A 383 2.05 -9.60 7.15
CA GLN A 383 0.71 -9.28 7.61
C GLN A 383 0.70 -8.84 9.08
N ILE A 384 1.40 -9.55 9.98
CA ILE A 384 1.52 -9.18 11.38
C ILE A 384 2.16 -7.80 11.52
N VAL A 385 3.31 -7.56 10.86
CA VAL A 385 4.01 -6.27 10.93
C VAL A 385 3.13 -5.13 10.40
N THR A 386 2.39 -5.37 9.32
CA THR A 386 1.43 -4.38 8.78
C THR A 386 0.30 -4.07 9.78
N LEU A 387 -0.24 -5.07 10.48
CA LEU A 387 -1.26 -4.87 11.53
C LEU A 387 -0.74 -4.04 12.72
N HIS A 388 0.58 -4.02 12.92
CA HIS A 388 1.26 -3.18 13.93
C HIS A 388 1.62 -1.78 13.39
N GLY A 389 1.18 -1.42 12.17
CA GLY A 389 1.55 -0.14 11.53
C GLY A 389 3.00 -0.08 11.07
N GLY A 390 3.70 -1.21 11.05
CA GLY A 390 5.10 -1.34 10.68
C GLY A 390 5.32 -1.76 9.22
N THR A 391 6.58 -1.96 8.87
CA THR A 391 7.01 -2.44 7.55
C THR A 391 8.10 -3.50 7.69
N ILE A 392 8.04 -4.54 6.86
CA ILE A 392 9.10 -5.54 6.74
C ILE A 392 9.75 -5.44 5.36
N THR A 393 11.07 -5.42 5.33
CA THR A 393 11.88 -5.36 4.11
C THR A 393 12.94 -6.45 4.11
N ALA A 394 13.42 -6.81 2.94
CA ALA A 394 14.52 -7.76 2.78
C ALA A 394 15.57 -7.20 1.83
N SER A 395 16.81 -7.44 2.12
CA SER A 395 17.95 -7.17 1.25
C SER A 395 18.85 -8.38 1.23
N SER A 396 19.22 -8.87 0.07
CA SER A 396 20.07 -10.06 -0.05
C SER A 396 21.01 -9.93 -1.24
N LYS A 397 22.19 -10.49 -1.06
CA LYS A 397 23.16 -10.70 -2.11
C LYS A 397 23.56 -12.17 -2.11
N PRO A 398 23.31 -12.93 -3.18
CA PRO A 398 23.65 -14.35 -3.27
C PRO A 398 25.12 -14.58 -2.90
N GLY A 399 25.38 -15.60 -2.07
CA GLY A 399 26.72 -15.96 -1.62
C GLY A 399 27.38 -14.99 -0.61
N ASP A 400 26.68 -13.94 -0.17
CA ASP A 400 27.22 -12.98 0.82
C ASP A 400 26.35 -12.94 2.06
N LYS A 401 25.26 -12.17 2.06
CA LYS A 401 24.38 -12.03 3.22
C LYS A 401 22.92 -11.75 2.83
N THR A 402 22.03 -12.14 3.74
CA THR A 402 20.61 -11.72 3.70
C THR A 402 20.27 -10.96 4.98
N THR A 403 19.57 -9.86 4.85
CA THR A 403 19.07 -9.07 5.97
C THR A 403 17.57 -8.86 5.82
N PHE A 404 16.81 -9.27 6.83
CA PHE A 404 15.41 -8.91 7.01
C PHE A 404 15.31 -7.82 8.05
N SER A 405 14.63 -6.73 7.74
CA SER A 405 14.42 -5.60 8.66
C SER A 405 12.95 -5.38 8.92
N VAL A 406 12.57 -5.43 10.19
CA VAL A 406 11.22 -5.12 10.71
C VAL A 406 11.28 -3.74 11.32
N VAL A 407 10.45 -2.84 10.83
CA VAL A 407 10.34 -1.45 11.28
C VAL A 407 9.00 -1.31 11.99
N LEU A 408 8.99 -0.92 13.25
CA LEU A 408 7.81 -0.70 14.09
C LEU A 408 7.75 0.75 14.56
N PRO A 409 6.57 1.39 14.59
CA PRO A 409 6.41 2.73 15.15
C PRO A 409 6.65 2.73 16.66
N VAL A 410 7.24 3.84 17.17
CA VAL A 410 7.53 4.07 18.59
C VAL A 410 6.41 4.85 19.25
#